data_8d8229d3c4053572cca63d7d04ae7a12
#
_entry.id   8d8229d3c4053572cca63d7d04ae7a12
#
_cell.length_a   1.000
_cell.length_b   1.000
_cell.length_c   1.000
_cell.angle_alpha   90.00
_cell.angle_beta   90.00
_cell.angle_gamma   90.00
#
_symmetry.space_group_name_H-M   'P 1'
#
loop_
_entity.id
_entity.type
_entity.pdbx_description
1 polymer ?
#
loop_
_entity_poly.entity_id
_entity_poly.type
_entity_poly.pdbx_seq_one_letter_code
_entity_poly.pdbx_strand_id
1 'polypeptide(L)'
;MKPTLVLLIVVVCFSWTGRCAETPAAGWPLSEAETTYVLRPEHERRPGVAEKKYQPTLWPVTPTAGHWGGLKWLEAHAKLVAHVQATRGPIDVLLVGDSITQQWGSVLERKPLNAAWQKHFSRYQTVNLGIAGDKTQNVLWRLDHGGVEGLRPRLVVLLIGNNNMFYTRETGVAAAAQGITACVEKLRAKFPDAELVVATIFPAHRPGHAFYEDIRQTNAALRAMQLERDPKIHLLDLCPEMIEADGTLRRGLFQADNIHLTQDGGYAFFAARLQPLFARLLR
;
A
#
# COMPACT_ATOMS: atom_id res chain seq x y z
N MET A 1 -2.51 -71.05 -25.20
CA MET A 1 -3.41 -70.11 -24.53
C MET A 1 -2.60 -69.26 -23.55
N LYS A 2 -2.40 -67.98 -23.88
CA LYS A 2 -1.67 -67.05 -22.99
C LYS A 2 -2.71 -66.27 -22.21
N PRO A 3 -2.61 -66.07 -20.91
CA PRO A 3 -3.55 -65.24 -20.14
C PRO A 3 -3.20 -63.76 -20.38
N THR A 4 -4.22 -62.99 -20.75
CA THR A 4 -4.20 -61.55 -20.94
C THR A 4 -4.22 -60.93 -19.55
N LEU A 5 -3.20 -60.17 -19.20
CA LEU A 5 -3.08 -59.40 -17.97
C LEU A 5 -3.89 -58.11 -18.15
N VAL A 6 -5.03 -58.01 -17.49
CA VAL A 6 -5.79 -56.78 -17.41
C VAL A 6 -5.18 -55.86 -16.34
N LEU A 7 -4.52 -54.81 -16.80
CA LEU A 7 -3.98 -53.76 -15.93
C LEU A 7 -5.09 -52.84 -15.47
N LEU A 8 -5.50 -53.00 -14.22
CA LEU A 8 -6.49 -52.13 -13.59
C LEU A 8 -5.78 -50.81 -13.20
N ILE A 9 -5.95 -49.76 -14.02
CA ILE A 9 -5.48 -48.43 -13.64
C ILE A 9 -6.46 -47.86 -12.64
N VAL A 10 -6.07 -47.89 -11.35
CA VAL A 10 -6.78 -47.16 -10.31
C VAL A 10 -6.38 -45.69 -10.43
N VAL A 11 -7.26 -44.90 -11.05
CA VAL A 11 -7.16 -43.43 -11.01
C VAL A 11 -7.53 -42.97 -9.60
N VAL A 12 -6.51 -42.75 -8.78
CA VAL A 12 -6.73 -42.06 -7.50
C VAL A 12 -6.95 -40.58 -7.82
N CYS A 13 -8.23 -40.21 -7.93
CA CYS A 13 -8.59 -38.79 -7.89
C CYS A 13 -8.23 -38.26 -6.49
N PHE A 14 -7.06 -37.66 -6.35
CA PHE A 14 -6.82 -36.75 -5.24
C PHE A 14 -7.74 -35.55 -5.44
N SER A 15 -8.92 -35.60 -4.86
CA SER A 15 -9.71 -34.41 -4.58
C SER A 15 -8.89 -33.56 -3.60
N TRP A 16 -8.14 -32.63 -4.14
CA TRP A 16 -7.51 -31.57 -3.39
C TRP A 16 -8.63 -30.64 -2.89
N THR A 17 -9.34 -31.05 -1.83
CA THR A 17 -10.07 -30.13 -0.99
C THR A 17 -9.00 -29.38 -0.20
N GLY A 18 -8.28 -28.50 -0.88
CA GLY A 18 -7.60 -27.42 -0.23
C GLY A 18 -8.69 -26.62 0.45
N ARG A 19 -8.95 -26.92 1.73
CA ARG A 19 -9.44 -25.89 2.61
C ARG A 19 -8.46 -24.75 2.40
N CYS A 20 -8.92 -23.67 1.75
CA CYS A 20 -8.38 -22.37 2.04
C CYS A 20 -8.30 -22.38 3.57
N ALA A 21 -7.10 -22.39 4.13
CA ALA A 21 -6.96 -22.11 5.54
C ALA A 21 -7.80 -20.87 5.75
N GLU A 22 -8.91 -20.99 6.46
CA GLU A 22 -9.68 -19.85 6.91
C GLU A 22 -8.62 -18.96 7.51
N THR A 23 -8.34 -17.86 6.84
CA THR A 23 -7.52 -16.80 7.42
C THR A 23 -8.23 -16.54 8.73
N PRO A 24 -7.63 -16.80 9.90
CA PRO A 24 -8.32 -16.55 11.15
C PRO A 24 -8.82 -15.15 11.03
N ALA A 25 -10.13 -14.96 11.22
CA ALA A 25 -10.75 -13.64 11.23
C ALA A 25 -9.81 -12.82 12.06
N ALA A 26 -9.11 -11.88 11.44
CA ALA A 26 -7.84 -11.39 11.92
C ALA A 26 -7.94 -11.08 13.40
N GLY A 27 -7.52 -12.05 14.19
CA GLY A 27 -7.62 -11.99 15.62
C GLY A 27 -6.67 -10.91 16.08
N TRP A 28 -7.19 -9.72 16.19
CA TRP A 28 -6.53 -8.73 17.01
C TRP A 28 -7.01 -8.92 18.47
N PRO A 29 -6.14 -9.06 19.43
CA PRO A 29 -4.67 -8.90 19.38
C PRO A 29 -3.94 -10.09 18.71
N LEU A 30 -2.70 -9.83 18.22
CA LEU A 30 -1.81 -10.85 17.70
C LEU A 30 -1.61 -11.97 18.73
N SER A 31 -1.44 -13.19 18.26
CA SER A 31 -0.97 -14.31 19.10
C SER A 31 0.42 -14.00 19.67
N GLU A 32 0.79 -14.69 20.74
CA GLU A 32 2.14 -14.58 21.34
C GLU A 32 3.25 -14.88 20.31
N ALA A 33 3.03 -15.87 19.43
CA ALA A 33 3.97 -16.22 18.38
C ALA A 33 4.11 -15.09 17.34
N GLU A 34 3.01 -14.47 16.92
CA GLU A 34 3.01 -13.33 16.00
C GLU A 34 3.64 -12.11 16.65
N THR A 35 3.35 -11.82 17.92
CA THR A 35 3.96 -10.73 18.67
C THR A 35 5.48 -10.94 18.78
N THR A 36 5.92 -12.14 19.10
CA THR A 36 7.34 -12.50 19.16
C THR A 36 8.01 -12.37 17.81
N TYR A 37 7.34 -12.80 16.73
CA TYR A 37 7.82 -12.64 15.36
C TYR A 37 8.00 -11.16 14.98
N VAL A 38 7.04 -10.33 15.30
CA VAL A 38 7.06 -8.88 15.01
C VAL A 38 8.21 -8.17 15.73
N LEU A 39 8.58 -8.61 16.92
CA LEU A 39 9.66 -7.99 17.70
C LEU A 39 11.07 -8.37 17.20
N ARG A 40 11.19 -9.33 16.30
CA ARG A 40 12.49 -9.67 15.70
C ARG A 40 12.92 -8.59 14.70
N PRO A 41 14.23 -8.37 14.52
CA PRO A 41 14.75 -7.54 13.44
C PRO A 41 14.20 -7.97 12.07
N GLU A 42 13.96 -7.03 11.17
CA GLU A 42 13.31 -7.32 9.88
C GLU A 42 14.06 -8.39 9.06
N HIS A 43 15.40 -8.39 9.08
CA HIS A 43 16.23 -9.38 8.41
C HIS A 43 16.12 -10.79 9.03
N GLU A 44 15.80 -10.90 10.31
CA GLU A 44 15.61 -12.18 11.00
C GLU A 44 14.20 -12.76 10.77
N ARG A 45 13.27 -11.97 10.24
CA ARG A 45 11.91 -12.39 9.92
C ARG A 45 11.77 -13.04 8.55
N ARG A 46 12.87 -13.51 7.97
CA ARG A 46 12.90 -14.21 6.69
C ARG A 46 12.56 -15.67 6.89
N PRO A 47 11.35 -16.15 6.53
CA PRO A 47 11.04 -17.58 6.67
C PRO A 47 11.80 -18.35 5.61
N GLY A 48 12.82 -19.13 5.99
CA GLY A 48 13.35 -20.29 5.24
C GLY A 48 13.72 -20.15 3.76
N VAL A 49 13.73 -18.96 3.20
CA VAL A 49 14.01 -18.70 1.80
C VAL A 49 15.48 -18.36 1.62
N ALA A 50 16.14 -19.04 0.71
CA ALA A 50 17.52 -18.70 0.31
C ALA A 50 17.61 -17.20 -0.02
N GLU A 51 18.63 -16.52 0.49
CA GLU A 51 18.82 -15.06 0.37
C GLU A 51 18.63 -14.51 -1.05
N LYS A 52 19.00 -15.27 -2.07
CA LYS A 52 18.84 -14.92 -3.48
C LYS A 52 17.39 -14.81 -3.96
N LYS A 53 16.40 -15.30 -3.20
CA LYS A 53 14.98 -15.26 -3.55
C LYS A 53 14.19 -14.32 -2.63
N TYR A 54 14.82 -13.71 -1.64
CA TYR A 54 14.13 -12.82 -0.73
C TYR A 54 13.83 -11.48 -1.41
N GLN A 55 12.56 -11.16 -1.50
CA GLN A 55 12.07 -9.88 -2.01
C GLN A 55 11.28 -9.19 -0.89
N PRO A 56 11.95 -8.42 -0.02
CA PRO A 56 11.33 -7.84 1.17
C PRO A 56 10.14 -6.94 0.84
N THR A 57 10.12 -6.33 -0.33
CA THR A 57 9.03 -5.44 -0.77
C THR A 57 7.72 -6.19 -1.08
N LEU A 58 7.79 -7.50 -1.32
CA LEU A 58 6.63 -8.34 -1.65
C LEU A 58 6.13 -9.15 -0.44
N TRP A 59 6.93 -9.28 0.60
CA TRP A 59 6.58 -10.12 1.73
C TRP A 59 5.84 -9.33 2.80
N PRO A 60 4.61 -9.75 3.16
CA PRO A 60 3.85 -9.09 4.20
C PRO A 60 4.60 -9.18 5.53
N VAL A 61 5.03 -8.04 6.05
CA VAL A 61 5.71 -7.95 7.35
C VAL A 61 5.30 -6.71 8.10
N THR A 62 5.36 -6.76 9.42
CA THR A 62 5.25 -5.59 10.28
C THR A 62 6.60 -4.89 10.38
N PRO A 63 6.66 -3.56 10.64
CA PRO A 63 7.90 -2.88 10.96
C PRO A 63 8.56 -3.46 12.21
N THR A 64 9.89 -3.37 12.27
CA THR A 64 10.66 -3.72 13.48
C THR A 64 10.39 -2.74 14.62
N ALA A 65 10.67 -3.16 15.83
CA ALA A 65 10.73 -2.26 16.97
C ALA A 65 11.73 -1.13 16.68
N GLY A 66 11.31 0.11 16.76
CA GLY A 66 12.09 1.30 16.44
C GLY A 66 11.20 2.52 16.30
N HIS A 67 11.63 3.55 15.62
CA HIS A 67 10.99 4.87 15.61
C HIS A 67 9.47 4.82 15.38
N TRP A 68 8.97 4.09 14.39
CA TRP A 68 7.55 3.79 14.15
C TRP A 68 7.28 2.30 14.08
N GLY A 69 8.21 1.47 14.52
CA GLY A 69 8.11 0.04 14.37
C GLY A 69 7.55 -0.67 15.60
N GLY A 70 7.45 -1.98 15.48
CA GLY A 70 7.11 -2.87 16.56
C GLY A 70 5.74 -2.59 17.18
N LEU A 71 5.68 -2.56 18.49
CA LEU A 71 4.42 -2.44 19.25
C LEU A 71 3.64 -1.16 18.93
N LYS A 72 4.31 -0.01 18.76
CA LYS A 72 3.64 1.26 18.42
C LYS A 72 2.93 1.20 17.07
N TRP A 73 3.54 0.58 16.09
CA TRP A 73 2.93 0.39 14.79
C TRP A 73 1.72 -0.56 14.87
N LEU A 74 1.84 -1.64 15.66
CA LEU A 74 0.73 -2.56 15.90
C LEU A 74 -0.44 -1.88 16.61
N GLU A 75 -0.18 -1.00 17.59
CA GLU A 75 -1.21 -0.19 18.23
C GLU A 75 -1.90 0.76 17.24
N ALA A 76 -1.13 1.38 16.33
CA ALA A 76 -1.69 2.20 15.27
C ALA A 76 -2.58 1.37 14.34
N HIS A 77 -2.10 0.20 13.91
CA HIS A 77 -2.90 -0.73 13.11
C HIS A 77 -4.19 -1.14 13.82
N ALA A 78 -4.11 -1.51 15.12
CA ALA A 78 -5.29 -1.86 15.91
C ALA A 78 -6.34 -0.75 15.95
N LYS A 79 -5.90 0.51 16.10
CA LYS A 79 -6.82 1.67 16.06
C LYS A 79 -7.49 1.81 14.70
N LEU A 80 -6.78 1.58 13.61
CA LEU A 80 -7.36 1.58 12.27
C LEU A 80 -8.34 0.42 12.07
N VAL A 81 -8.01 -0.78 12.53
CA VAL A 81 -8.93 -1.94 12.51
C VAL A 81 -10.22 -1.61 13.29
N ALA A 82 -10.10 -1.08 14.50
CA ALA A 82 -11.26 -0.67 15.28
C ALA A 82 -12.10 0.42 14.57
N HIS A 83 -11.43 1.38 13.90
CA HIS A 83 -12.12 2.38 13.09
C HIS A 83 -12.87 1.76 11.91
N VAL A 84 -12.24 0.84 11.19
CA VAL A 84 -12.88 0.08 10.09
C VAL A 84 -14.10 -0.68 10.60
N GLN A 85 -13.94 -1.41 11.69
CA GLN A 85 -15.05 -2.18 12.31
C GLN A 85 -16.20 -1.29 12.81
N ALA A 86 -15.90 -0.07 13.24
CA ALA A 86 -16.91 0.91 13.67
C ALA A 86 -17.56 1.64 12.48
N THR A 87 -16.96 1.60 11.31
CA THR A 87 -17.50 2.27 10.12
C THR A 87 -18.80 1.61 9.69
N ARG A 88 -19.81 2.42 9.46
CA ARG A 88 -21.14 1.95 9.03
C ARG A 88 -21.53 2.61 7.72
N GLY A 89 -22.25 1.86 6.89
CA GLY A 89 -22.74 2.34 5.60
C GLY A 89 -21.70 2.24 4.48
N PRO A 90 -22.08 2.68 3.28
CA PRO A 90 -21.19 2.65 2.13
C PRO A 90 -20.02 3.62 2.31
N ILE A 91 -18.87 3.24 1.79
CA ILE A 91 -17.68 4.08 1.75
C ILE A 91 -17.47 4.49 0.29
N ASP A 92 -17.32 5.79 0.05
CA ASP A 92 -16.99 6.27 -1.27
C ASP A 92 -15.50 6.13 -1.56
N VAL A 93 -14.65 6.51 -0.60
CA VAL A 93 -13.20 6.58 -0.79
C VAL A 93 -12.44 5.88 0.33
N LEU A 94 -11.51 5.02 -0.07
CA LEU A 94 -10.53 4.40 0.81
C LEU A 94 -9.13 4.92 0.46
N LEU A 95 -8.45 5.54 1.40
CA LEU A 95 -7.07 5.97 1.25
C LEU A 95 -6.13 4.94 1.88
N VAL A 96 -5.16 4.45 1.12
CA VAL A 96 -4.17 3.47 1.55
C VAL A 96 -2.77 4.00 1.27
N GLY A 97 -1.88 3.98 2.26
CA GLY A 97 -0.52 4.45 2.06
C GLY A 97 0.25 4.69 3.36
N ASP A 98 1.25 5.54 3.26
CA ASP A 98 2.19 5.90 4.32
C ASP A 98 1.86 7.25 5.00
N SER A 99 2.91 7.98 5.43
CA SER A 99 2.78 9.29 6.10
C SER A 99 2.11 10.34 5.22
N ILE A 100 2.35 10.33 3.90
CA ILE A 100 1.71 11.30 2.99
C ILE A 100 0.20 11.05 2.94
N THR A 101 -0.22 9.79 2.96
CA THR A 101 -1.63 9.42 3.09
C THR A 101 -2.18 9.77 4.48
N GLN A 102 -1.46 9.46 5.55
CA GLN A 102 -1.89 9.76 6.92
C GLN A 102 -2.15 11.26 7.12
N GLN A 103 -1.31 12.12 6.55
CA GLN A 103 -1.40 13.58 6.72
C GLN A 103 -2.59 14.25 6.00
N TRP A 104 -3.39 13.52 5.22
CA TRP A 104 -4.72 14.01 4.84
C TRP A 104 -5.64 14.24 6.05
N GLY A 105 -5.32 13.65 7.19
CA GLY A 105 -6.07 13.60 8.44
C GLY A 105 -6.31 12.16 8.86
N SER A 106 -6.14 11.85 10.13
CA SER A 106 -6.14 10.47 10.60
C SER A 106 -6.74 10.31 12.00
N VAL A 107 -7.48 9.24 12.20
CA VAL A 107 -7.96 8.82 13.53
C VAL A 107 -6.80 8.50 14.47
N LEU A 108 -5.63 8.14 13.95
CA LEU A 108 -4.42 7.89 14.75
C LEU A 108 -3.96 9.13 15.51
N GLU A 109 -4.10 10.30 14.87
CA GLU A 109 -3.71 11.59 15.43
C GLU A 109 -4.93 12.38 15.98
N ARG A 110 -6.13 11.80 15.91
CA ARG A 110 -7.40 12.46 16.21
C ARG A 110 -7.60 13.76 15.41
N LYS A 111 -7.10 13.76 14.18
CA LYS A 111 -7.22 14.89 13.25
C LYS A 111 -8.27 14.59 12.19
N PRO A 112 -9.22 15.50 11.95
CA PRO A 112 -10.11 15.40 10.80
C PRO A 112 -9.32 15.48 9.50
N LEU A 113 -9.96 15.09 8.41
CA LEU A 113 -9.40 15.30 7.07
C LEU A 113 -9.13 16.80 6.86
N ASN A 114 -8.00 17.13 6.26
CA ASN A 114 -7.47 18.48 6.18
C ASN A 114 -8.31 19.44 5.29
N ALA A 115 -7.98 20.73 5.31
CA ALA A 115 -8.73 21.75 4.60
C ALA A 115 -8.82 21.50 3.09
N ALA A 116 -7.76 20.99 2.46
CA ALA A 116 -7.75 20.65 1.05
C ALA A 116 -8.73 19.50 0.75
N TRP A 117 -8.78 18.47 1.61
CA TRP A 117 -9.77 17.39 1.47
C TRP A 117 -11.19 17.92 1.66
N GLN A 118 -11.42 18.69 2.73
CA GLN A 118 -12.74 19.25 3.03
C GLN A 118 -13.27 20.11 1.89
N LYS A 119 -12.42 20.92 1.28
CA LYS A 119 -12.80 21.79 0.16
C LYS A 119 -13.27 21.02 -1.07
N HIS A 120 -12.63 19.90 -1.40
CA HIS A 120 -12.85 19.19 -2.66
C HIS A 120 -13.67 17.92 -2.52
N PHE A 121 -13.62 17.25 -1.37
CA PHE A 121 -14.08 15.88 -1.20
C PHE A 121 -14.97 15.64 0.02
N SER A 122 -15.42 16.71 0.74
CA SER A 122 -16.24 16.58 1.96
C SER A 122 -17.55 15.81 1.77
N ARG A 123 -18.05 15.75 0.54
CA ARG A 123 -19.27 14.99 0.21
C ARG A 123 -19.08 13.48 0.19
N TYR A 124 -17.83 12.99 0.16
CA TYR A 124 -17.53 11.56 0.08
C TYR A 124 -17.21 10.98 1.44
N GLN A 125 -17.89 9.88 1.77
CA GLN A 125 -17.55 9.10 2.94
C GLN A 125 -16.16 8.48 2.76
N THR A 126 -15.18 8.96 3.53
CA THR A 126 -13.78 8.62 3.35
C THR A 126 -13.23 7.92 4.58
N VAL A 127 -12.52 6.81 4.35
CA VAL A 127 -11.71 6.13 5.37
C VAL A 127 -10.24 6.29 4.99
N ASN A 128 -9.44 6.81 5.92
CA ASN A 128 -8.00 6.97 5.73
C ASN A 128 -7.23 5.93 6.56
N LEU A 129 -6.51 5.05 5.87
CA LEU A 129 -5.70 3.97 6.45
C LEU A 129 -4.19 4.22 6.31
N GLY A 130 -3.75 5.46 6.12
CA GLY A 130 -2.33 5.81 6.10
C GLY A 130 -1.68 5.57 7.46
N ILE A 131 -0.48 4.94 7.46
CA ILE A 131 0.41 4.85 8.64
C ILE A 131 1.79 5.38 8.25
N ALA A 132 2.27 6.38 8.97
CA ALA A 132 3.60 6.94 8.74
C ALA A 132 4.69 5.86 8.84
N GLY A 133 5.62 5.90 7.90
CA GLY A 133 6.73 4.93 7.83
C GLY A 133 6.39 3.62 7.12
N ASP A 134 5.13 3.40 6.70
CA ASP A 134 4.78 2.19 5.96
C ASP A 134 5.54 2.07 4.65
N LYS A 135 5.92 0.84 4.37
CA LYS A 135 6.45 0.35 3.11
C LYS A 135 5.43 -0.57 2.45
N THR A 136 5.68 -0.98 1.21
CA THR A 136 4.79 -1.90 0.48
C THR A 136 4.49 -3.17 1.26
N GLN A 137 5.50 -3.80 1.86
CA GLN A 137 5.35 -5.01 2.67
C GLN A 137 4.48 -4.81 3.92
N ASN A 138 4.49 -3.61 4.51
CA ASN A 138 3.65 -3.30 5.66
C ASN A 138 2.18 -3.15 5.23
N VAL A 139 1.93 -2.47 4.11
CA VAL A 139 0.58 -2.39 3.52
C VAL A 139 0.06 -3.79 3.18
N LEU A 140 0.86 -4.65 2.52
CA LEU A 140 0.49 -6.02 2.21
C LEU A 140 0.06 -6.80 3.45
N TRP A 141 0.82 -6.66 4.55
CA TRP A 141 0.48 -7.30 5.82
C TRP A 141 -0.84 -6.76 6.40
N ARG A 142 -1.03 -5.44 6.45
CA ARG A 142 -2.25 -4.82 6.98
C ARG A 142 -3.51 -5.21 6.23
N LEU A 143 -3.40 -5.36 4.92
CA LEU A 143 -4.52 -5.80 4.08
C LEU A 143 -5.00 -7.22 4.41
N ASP A 144 -4.15 -8.07 4.99
CA ASP A 144 -4.51 -9.43 5.41
C ASP A 144 -4.90 -9.54 6.90
N HIS A 145 -4.68 -8.49 7.69
CA HIS A 145 -4.85 -8.52 9.14
C HIS A 145 -5.89 -7.53 9.66
N GLY A 146 -7.10 -7.59 9.13
CA GLY A 146 -8.24 -6.81 9.61
C GLY A 146 -8.29 -5.37 9.12
N GLY A 147 -7.31 -4.94 8.33
CA GLY A 147 -7.18 -3.54 7.93
C GLY A 147 -8.29 -3.03 7.00
N VAL A 148 -9.04 -3.91 6.36
CA VAL A 148 -10.03 -3.54 5.34
C VAL A 148 -11.30 -4.41 5.35
N GLU A 149 -11.42 -5.33 6.28
CA GLU A 149 -12.51 -6.30 6.33
C GLU A 149 -13.87 -5.62 6.49
N GLY A 150 -14.79 -6.03 5.64
CA GLY A 150 -16.16 -5.48 5.62
C GLY A 150 -16.33 -4.15 4.91
N LEU A 151 -15.25 -3.49 4.50
CA LEU A 151 -15.33 -2.28 3.68
C LEU A 151 -15.74 -2.60 2.24
N ARG A 152 -16.50 -1.68 1.64
CA ARG A 152 -16.89 -1.73 0.23
C ARG A 152 -16.72 -0.34 -0.38
N PRO A 153 -15.47 0.09 -0.63
CA PRO A 153 -15.21 1.38 -1.24
C PRO A 153 -15.60 1.37 -2.72
N ARG A 154 -16.07 2.52 -3.21
CA ARG A 154 -16.26 2.75 -4.65
C ARG A 154 -14.94 3.11 -5.34
N LEU A 155 -14.05 3.77 -4.61
CA LEU A 155 -12.74 4.21 -5.07
C LEU A 155 -11.69 3.92 -3.99
N VAL A 156 -10.56 3.38 -4.40
CA VAL A 156 -9.35 3.26 -3.57
C VAL A 156 -8.27 4.19 -4.14
N VAL A 157 -7.59 4.95 -3.29
CA VAL A 157 -6.40 5.71 -3.66
C VAL A 157 -5.19 5.13 -2.94
N LEU A 158 -4.23 4.62 -3.70
CA LEU A 158 -2.98 4.06 -3.20
C LEU A 158 -1.82 5.02 -3.48
N LEU A 159 -1.12 5.43 -2.43
CA LEU A 159 0.17 6.12 -2.51
C LEU A 159 1.13 5.49 -1.52
N ILE A 160 2.07 4.70 -2.01
CA ILE A 160 3.04 3.92 -1.21
C ILE A 160 4.36 3.74 -1.96
N GLY A 161 5.43 3.53 -1.24
CA GLY A 161 6.73 3.19 -1.81
C GLY A 161 7.84 4.17 -1.45
N ASN A 162 7.50 5.36 -0.96
CA ASN A 162 8.51 6.35 -0.57
C ASN A 162 9.49 5.81 0.48
N ASN A 163 8.97 5.10 1.48
CA ASN A 163 9.81 4.52 2.54
C ASN A 163 10.61 3.28 2.07
N ASN A 164 10.26 2.68 0.93
CA ASN A 164 11.07 1.62 0.33
C ASN A 164 12.41 2.16 -0.18
N MET A 165 12.50 3.46 -0.48
CA MET A 165 13.74 4.09 -0.98
C MET A 165 14.92 3.99 0.00
N PHE A 166 14.66 3.85 1.31
CA PHE A 166 15.70 3.60 2.31
C PHE A 166 16.44 2.26 2.12
N TYR A 167 15.85 1.35 1.32
CA TYR A 167 16.32 -0.02 1.14
C TYR A 167 16.69 -0.36 -0.31
N THR A 168 16.63 0.59 -1.23
CA THR A 168 16.90 0.35 -2.66
C THR A 168 18.32 -0.14 -2.92
N ARG A 169 19.29 0.23 -2.07
CA ARG A 169 20.65 -0.30 -2.16
C ARG A 169 20.74 -1.81 -1.93
N GLU A 170 19.81 -2.36 -1.14
CA GLU A 170 19.75 -3.77 -0.80
C GLU A 170 18.82 -4.55 -1.73
N THR A 171 17.73 -3.92 -2.16
CA THR A 171 16.65 -4.60 -2.88
C THR A 171 16.56 -4.23 -4.37
N GLY A 172 17.13 -3.08 -4.74
CA GLY A 172 16.99 -2.50 -6.08
C GLY A 172 15.66 -1.76 -6.30
N VAL A 173 15.67 -0.80 -7.21
CA VAL A 173 14.50 0.04 -7.54
C VAL A 173 13.34 -0.76 -8.14
N ALA A 174 13.64 -1.81 -8.91
CA ALA A 174 12.62 -2.68 -9.49
C ALA A 174 11.80 -3.40 -8.42
N ALA A 175 12.38 -3.76 -7.29
CA ALA A 175 11.69 -4.42 -6.20
C ALA A 175 10.65 -3.50 -5.54
N ALA A 176 10.91 -2.19 -5.42
CA ALA A 176 9.92 -1.24 -4.92
C ALA A 176 8.71 -1.13 -5.87
N ALA A 177 8.93 -1.07 -7.19
CA ALA A 177 7.85 -1.08 -8.18
C ALA A 177 7.04 -2.38 -8.12
N GLN A 178 7.68 -3.53 -7.98
CA GLN A 178 7.02 -4.82 -7.78
C GLN A 178 6.19 -4.85 -6.50
N GLY A 179 6.71 -4.27 -5.40
CA GLY A 179 5.98 -4.15 -4.14
C GLY A 179 4.71 -3.30 -4.27
N ILE A 180 4.77 -2.18 -5.00
CA ILE A 180 3.59 -1.36 -5.32
C ILE A 180 2.59 -2.18 -6.14
N THR A 181 3.06 -2.88 -7.18
CA THR A 181 2.20 -3.74 -8.01
C THR A 181 1.52 -4.82 -7.18
N ALA A 182 2.22 -5.47 -6.27
CA ALA A 182 1.63 -6.46 -5.37
C ALA A 182 0.53 -5.85 -4.46
N CYS A 183 0.72 -4.60 -3.98
CA CYS A 183 -0.34 -3.89 -3.26
C CYS A 183 -1.55 -3.62 -4.15
N VAL A 184 -1.34 -3.24 -5.41
CA VAL A 184 -2.39 -3.03 -6.41
C VAL A 184 -3.18 -4.32 -6.64
N GLU A 185 -2.49 -5.43 -6.93
CA GLU A 185 -3.11 -6.74 -7.16
C GLU A 185 -3.94 -7.19 -5.95
N LYS A 186 -3.39 -7.02 -4.74
CA LYS A 186 -4.10 -7.36 -3.50
C LYS A 186 -5.34 -6.49 -3.28
N LEU A 187 -5.25 -5.18 -3.52
CA LEU A 187 -6.40 -4.27 -3.43
C LEU A 187 -7.47 -4.61 -4.48
N ARG A 188 -7.07 -4.94 -5.70
CA ARG A 188 -7.98 -5.40 -6.75
C ARG A 188 -8.69 -6.70 -6.37
N ALA A 189 -7.97 -7.66 -5.77
CA ALA A 189 -8.56 -8.91 -5.30
C ALA A 189 -9.57 -8.69 -4.16
N LYS A 190 -9.28 -7.76 -3.23
CA LYS A 190 -10.19 -7.43 -2.11
C LYS A 190 -11.37 -6.58 -2.53
N PHE A 191 -11.21 -5.72 -3.52
CA PHE A 191 -12.21 -4.76 -3.99
C PHE A 191 -12.40 -4.82 -5.51
N PRO A 192 -12.93 -5.93 -6.04
CA PRO A 192 -13.03 -6.14 -7.50
C PRO A 192 -13.93 -5.12 -8.19
N ASP A 193 -14.88 -4.53 -7.47
CA ASP A 193 -15.81 -3.55 -8.02
C ASP A 193 -15.32 -2.11 -7.92
N ALA A 194 -14.34 -1.83 -7.06
CA ALA A 194 -13.82 -0.49 -6.85
C ALA A 194 -12.94 -0.01 -8.01
N GLU A 195 -12.99 1.28 -8.29
CA GLU A 195 -11.96 1.96 -9.07
C GLU A 195 -10.69 2.09 -8.21
N LEU A 196 -9.51 2.03 -8.81
CA LEU A 196 -8.24 2.13 -8.10
C LEU A 196 -7.35 3.21 -8.74
N VAL A 197 -7.16 4.31 -8.04
CA VAL A 197 -6.16 5.32 -8.38
C VAL A 197 -4.83 4.96 -7.73
N VAL A 198 -3.80 4.75 -8.53
CA VAL A 198 -2.43 4.47 -8.09
C VAL A 198 -1.59 5.69 -8.36
N ALA A 199 -1.22 6.43 -7.32
CA ALA A 199 -0.28 7.52 -7.47
C ALA A 199 1.16 6.98 -7.56
N THR A 200 1.95 7.50 -8.50
CA THR A 200 3.40 7.27 -8.50
C THR A 200 4.02 7.89 -7.25
N ILE A 201 5.19 7.41 -6.84
CA ILE A 201 5.92 7.96 -5.71
C ILE A 201 6.23 9.43 -6.02
N PHE A 202 5.91 10.36 -5.12
CA PHE A 202 6.20 11.77 -5.31
C PHE A 202 7.71 12.04 -5.29
N PRO A 203 8.19 13.04 -6.03
CA PRO A 203 9.60 13.37 -6.02
C PRO A 203 10.04 13.80 -4.61
N ALA A 204 11.25 13.46 -4.24
CA ALA A 204 11.82 13.85 -2.97
C ALA A 204 13.28 14.29 -3.15
N HIS A 205 13.70 15.26 -2.34
CA HIS A 205 15.04 15.84 -2.40
C HIS A 205 15.36 16.54 -3.74
N ARG A 206 16.61 16.60 -4.14
CA ARG A 206 17.11 17.30 -5.33
C ARG A 206 17.80 16.34 -6.30
N PRO A 207 17.97 16.70 -7.57
CA PRO A 207 18.82 15.95 -8.49
C PRO A 207 20.21 15.65 -7.90
N GLY A 208 20.69 14.43 -8.13
CA GLY A 208 21.95 13.91 -7.55
C GLY A 208 21.83 13.33 -6.15
N HIS A 209 20.72 13.51 -5.46
CA HIS A 209 20.44 12.77 -4.23
C HIS A 209 19.97 11.35 -4.57
N ALA A 210 20.42 10.32 -3.84
CA ALA A 210 20.10 8.94 -4.12
C ALA A 210 18.58 8.69 -4.19
N PHE A 211 17.81 9.22 -3.25
CA PHE A 211 16.35 9.12 -3.24
C PHE A 211 15.69 9.68 -4.49
N TYR A 212 16.15 10.82 -4.99
CA TYR A 212 15.63 11.43 -6.20
C TYR A 212 15.75 10.47 -7.39
N GLU A 213 16.94 9.90 -7.56
CA GLU A 213 17.22 8.98 -8.68
C GLU A 213 16.47 7.66 -8.53
N ASP A 214 16.42 7.12 -7.31
CA ASP A 214 15.72 5.87 -7.01
C ASP A 214 14.20 6.00 -7.24
N ILE A 215 13.60 7.12 -6.84
CA ILE A 215 12.18 7.42 -7.10
C ILE A 215 11.93 7.52 -8.61
N ARG A 216 12.77 8.24 -9.34
CA ARG A 216 12.64 8.40 -10.79
C ARG A 216 12.69 7.05 -11.51
N GLN A 217 13.64 6.18 -11.13
CA GLN A 217 13.79 4.85 -11.71
C GLN A 217 12.63 3.92 -11.29
N THR A 218 12.20 3.95 -10.03
CA THR A 218 11.07 3.16 -9.53
C THR A 218 9.79 3.55 -10.27
N ASN A 219 9.53 4.84 -10.45
CA ASN A 219 8.35 5.31 -11.17
C ASN A 219 8.41 4.94 -12.66
N ALA A 220 9.61 4.95 -13.28
CA ALA A 220 9.77 4.46 -14.64
C ALA A 220 9.46 2.96 -14.75
N ALA A 221 9.93 2.15 -13.79
CA ALA A 221 9.61 0.73 -13.73
C ALA A 221 8.10 0.50 -13.49
N LEU A 222 7.47 1.27 -12.62
CA LEU A 222 6.03 1.18 -12.35
C LEU A 222 5.19 1.49 -13.60
N ARG A 223 5.54 2.54 -14.34
CA ARG A 223 4.90 2.84 -15.64
C ARG A 223 5.05 1.71 -16.65
N ALA A 224 6.22 1.10 -16.70
CA ALA A 224 6.49 -0.03 -17.62
C ALA A 224 5.65 -1.28 -17.31
N MET A 225 5.10 -1.41 -16.10
CA MET A 225 4.22 -2.52 -15.71
C MET A 225 2.82 -2.43 -16.32
N GLN A 226 2.46 -1.28 -16.88
CA GLN A 226 1.20 -1.08 -17.63
C GLN A 226 -0.03 -1.52 -16.82
N LEU A 227 -0.12 -1.10 -15.57
CA LEU A 227 -1.21 -1.46 -14.66
C LEU A 227 -2.59 -1.11 -15.22
N GLU A 228 -2.68 -0.07 -16.04
CA GLU A 228 -3.91 0.43 -16.69
C GLU A 228 -4.45 -0.51 -17.78
N ARG A 229 -3.85 -1.68 -18.00
CA ARG A 229 -4.50 -2.76 -18.77
C ARG A 229 -5.76 -3.28 -18.06
N ASP A 230 -5.83 -3.19 -16.75
CA ASP A 230 -7.09 -3.30 -16.02
C ASP A 230 -7.81 -1.94 -16.11
N PRO A 231 -8.99 -1.85 -16.74
CA PRO A 231 -9.69 -0.58 -16.97
C PRO A 231 -10.13 0.11 -15.67
N LYS A 232 -10.10 -0.58 -14.55
CA LYS A 232 -10.40 -0.03 -13.23
C LYS A 232 -9.17 0.49 -12.50
N ILE A 233 -7.98 0.45 -13.11
CA ILE A 233 -6.76 1.02 -12.53
C ILE A 233 -6.40 2.31 -13.28
N HIS A 234 -6.18 3.37 -12.54
CA HIS A 234 -5.84 4.69 -13.04
C HIS A 234 -4.52 5.14 -12.44
N LEU A 235 -3.47 5.16 -13.26
CA LEU A 235 -2.16 5.65 -12.82
C LEU A 235 -2.17 7.19 -12.77
N LEU A 236 -1.85 7.75 -11.61
CA LEU A 236 -1.73 9.19 -11.40
C LEU A 236 -0.25 9.55 -11.21
N ASP A 237 0.37 10.04 -12.27
CA ASP A 237 1.76 10.49 -12.24
C ASP A 237 1.84 12.01 -12.11
N LEU A 238 2.12 12.48 -10.91
CA LEU A 238 2.24 13.91 -10.60
C LEU A 238 3.69 14.40 -10.58
N CYS A 239 4.68 13.50 -10.67
CA CYS A 239 6.09 13.88 -10.59
C CYS A 239 6.48 15.01 -11.55
N PRO A 240 6.07 15.00 -12.85
CA PRO A 240 6.44 16.07 -13.77
C PRO A 240 5.93 17.46 -13.38
N GLU A 241 4.79 17.50 -12.66
CA GLU A 241 4.18 18.77 -12.22
C GLU A 241 4.67 19.22 -10.83
N MET A 242 5.39 18.36 -10.12
CA MET A 242 5.90 18.63 -8.77
C MET A 242 7.38 19.04 -8.75
N ILE A 243 8.01 19.14 -9.91
CA ILE A 243 9.40 19.60 -10.09
C ILE A 243 9.44 20.82 -11.01
N GLU A 244 10.47 21.63 -10.85
CA GLU A 244 10.82 22.74 -11.72
C GLU A 244 11.61 22.24 -12.95
N ALA A 245 11.86 23.10 -13.92
CA ALA A 245 12.59 22.75 -15.15
C ALA A 245 14.01 22.26 -14.91
N ASP A 246 14.64 22.69 -13.82
CA ASP A 246 15.97 22.24 -13.39
C ASP A 246 15.94 20.92 -12.58
N GLY A 247 14.75 20.33 -12.39
CA GLY A 247 14.54 19.10 -11.63
C GLY A 247 14.42 19.31 -10.13
N THR A 248 14.54 20.52 -9.62
CA THR A 248 14.33 20.79 -8.19
C THR A 248 12.85 20.68 -7.82
N LEU A 249 12.58 20.44 -6.53
CA LEU A 249 11.20 20.37 -6.05
C LEU A 249 10.48 21.69 -6.23
N ARG A 250 9.27 21.66 -6.75
CA ARG A 250 8.44 22.85 -6.95
C ARG A 250 8.19 23.56 -5.63
N ARG A 251 8.54 24.84 -5.60
CA ARG A 251 8.45 25.67 -4.40
C ARG A 251 7.04 25.67 -3.81
N GLY A 252 6.97 25.54 -2.49
CA GLY A 252 5.72 25.59 -1.73
C GLY A 252 4.93 24.28 -1.67
N LEU A 253 5.27 23.28 -2.49
CA LEU A 253 4.58 21.98 -2.41
C LEU A 253 5.09 21.08 -1.28
N PHE A 254 6.35 21.21 -0.90
CA PHE A 254 7.01 20.34 0.06
C PHE A 254 7.39 21.05 1.35
N GLN A 255 7.38 20.31 2.45
CA GLN A 255 7.90 20.74 3.75
C GLN A 255 9.43 20.84 3.70
N ALA A 256 10.03 21.34 4.78
CA ALA A 256 11.49 21.51 4.87
C ALA A 256 12.29 20.20 4.76
N ASP A 257 11.65 19.06 5.00
CA ASP A 257 12.26 17.72 4.84
C ASP A 257 12.37 17.27 3.37
N ASN A 258 11.79 18.01 2.43
CA ASN A 258 11.76 17.70 1.01
C ASN A 258 11.13 16.33 0.65
N ILE A 259 10.20 15.86 1.48
CA ILE A 259 9.46 14.61 1.31
C ILE A 259 7.97 14.84 1.48
N HIS A 260 7.57 15.40 2.62
CA HIS A 260 6.17 15.59 2.94
C HIS A 260 5.58 16.83 2.30
N LEU A 261 4.30 16.76 1.97
CA LEU A 261 3.57 17.87 1.38
C LEU A 261 3.23 18.95 2.40
N THR A 262 3.29 20.22 1.99
CA THR A 262 2.71 21.32 2.78
C THR A 262 1.19 21.24 2.78
N GLN A 263 0.54 21.68 3.86
CA GLN A 263 -0.92 21.62 3.97
C GLN A 263 -1.60 22.52 2.93
N ASP A 264 -1.14 23.77 2.81
CA ASP A 264 -1.80 24.76 1.96
C ASP A 264 -1.37 24.69 0.48
N GLY A 265 -0.14 24.23 0.19
CA GLY A 265 0.39 24.10 -1.18
C GLY A 265 0.28 22.68 -1.72
N GLY A 266 0.99 21.76 -1.10
CA GLY A 266 1.14 20.38 -1.58
C GLY A 266 -0.16 19.58 -1.57
N TYR A 267 -0.90 19.60 -0.46
CA TYR A 267 -2.19 18.91 -0.39
C TYR A 267 -3.26 19.57 -1.24
N ALA A 268 -3.28 20.91 -1.36
CA ALA A 268 -4.18 21.60 -2.26
C ALA A 268 -3.89 21.26 -3.73
N PHE A 269 -2.60 21.18 -4.10
CA PHE A 269 -2.18 20.71 -5.42
C PHE A 269 -2.63 19.29 -5.70
N PHE A 270 -2.38 18.35 -4.76
CA PHE A 270 -2.77 16.95 -4.93
C PHE A 270 -4.29 16.81 -5.04
N ALA A 271 -5.07 17.51 -4.18
CA ALA A 271 -6.52 17.51 -4.25
C ALA A 271 -7.04 17.97 -5.61
N ALA A 272 -6.46 19.04 -6.17
CA ALA A 272 -6.84 19.57 -7.47
C ALA A 272 -6.61 18.57 -8.62
N ARG A 273 -5.64 17.64 -8.49
CA ARG A 273 -5.39 16.58 -9.48
C ARG A 273 -6.26 15.35 -9.27
N LEU A 274 -6.63 15.06 -8.03
CA LEU A 274 -7.60 13.99 -7.73
C LEU A 274 -9.03 14.36 -8.13
N GLN A 275 -9.40 15.64 -8.04
CA GLN A 275 -10.77 16.09 -8.26
C GLN A 275 -11.39 15.65 -9.60
N PRO A 276 -10.75 15.81 -10.77
CA PRO A 276 -11.32 15.37 -12.05
C PRO A 276 -11.48 13.84 -12.12
N LEU A 277 -10.57 13.08 -11.48
CA LEU A 277 -10.69 11.62 -11.39
C LEU A 277 -11.91 11.24 -10.54
N PHE A 278 -12.07 11.83 -9.37
CA PHE A 278 -13.22 11.57 -8.49
C PHE A 278 -14.53 11.94 -9.17
N ALA A 279 -14.59 13.08 -9.87
CA ALA A 279 -15.78 13.50 -10.61
C ALA A 279 -16.16 12.52 -11.73
N ARG A 280 -15.19 11.85 -12.32
CA ARG A 280 -15.40 10.83 -13.36
C ARG A 280 -15.76 9.47 -12.77
N LEU A 281 -15.05 9.02 -11.72
CA LEU A 281 -15.10 7.65 -11.22
C LEU A 281 -16.18 7.42 -10.16
N LEU A 282 -16.65 8.47 -9.49
CA LEU A 282 -17.65 8.41 -8.42
C LEU A 282 -19.02 8.99 -8.86
N ARG A 283 -19.35 8.88 -10.13
CA ARG A 283 -20.66 9.24 -10.67
C ARG A 283 -21.78 8.36 -10.16
#